data_a0b0be136b2b08205cbd6b10a303779a
#
_entry.id   a0b0be136b2b08205cbd6b10a303779a
#
_cell.length_a   1.000
_cell.length_b   1.000
_cell.length_c   1.000
_cell.angle_alpha   90.00
_cell.angle_beta   90.00
_cell.angle_gamma   90.00
#
_symmetry.space_group_name_H-M   'P 1'
#
loop_
_entity.id
_entity.type
_entity.pdbx_description
1 polymer ?
#
loop_
_entity_poly.entity_id
_entity_poly.type
_entity_poly.pdbx_seq_one_letter_code
_entity_poly.pdbx_strand_id
1 'polypeptide(L)'
;MRNYRDRFDIIADILKITKKNPKKTQIMYQANLSYKVFKKYLYELLKADLILYIEAERCYTLTDKGKEFLFFYSEYYQANIIVNKKLEDVHKRKEILEKLCDTKDRKSLKNMPIHQ
;
A
#
# COMPACT_ATOMS: atom_id res chain seq x y z
N MET A 1 -1.04 10.77 -0.43
CA MET A 1 -1.87 9.99 -1.37
C MET A 1 -1.04 8.88 -1.99
N ARG A 2 -1.60 7.70 -2.05
CA ARG A 2 -0.91 6.57 -2.66
C ARG A 2 -1.09 6.60 -4.17
N ASN A 3 0.01 6.52 -4.90
CA ASN A 3 -0.05 6.40 -6.36
C ASN A 3 -0.28 4.96 -6.80
N TYR A 4 -0.01 4.03 -5.91
CA TYR A 4 -0.10 2.61 -6.20
C TYR A 4 -0.64 1.87 -4.99
N ARG A 5 -1.62 1.01 -5.24
CA ARG A 5 -2.21 0.18 -4.19
C ARG A 5 -1.82 -1.28 -4.44
N ASP A 6 -1.25 -1.93 -3.43
CA ASP A 6 -1.00 -3.36 -3.54
C ASP A 6 -2.29 -4.13 -3.22
N ARG A 7 -2.19 -5.45 -3.27
CA ARG A 7 -3.35 -6.31 -3.02
C ARG A 7 -3.98 -6.04 -1.66
N PHE A 8 -3.16 -5.88 -0.64
CA PHE A 8 -3.68 -5.67 0.72
C PHE A 8 -4.29 -4.29 0.89
N ASP A 9 -3.75 -3.29 0.21
CA ASP A 9 -4.34 -1.95 0.21
C ASP A 9 -5.76 -1.99 -0.37
N ILE A 10 -5.93 -2.71 -1.46
CA ILE A 10 -7.24 -2.82 -2.12
C ILE A 10 -8.22 -3.56 -1.22
N ILE A 11 -7.79 -4.68 -0.63
CA ILE A 11 -8.63 -5.44 0.28
C ILE A 11 -9.05 -4.55 1.46
N ALA A 12 -8.11 -3.84 2.05
CA ALA A 12 -8.41 -2.96 3.18
C ALA A 12 -9.41 -1.87 2.79
N ASP A 13 -9.26 -1.28 1.61
CA ASP A 13 -10.20 -0.27 1.12
C ASP A 13 -11.61 -0.84 1.04
N ILE A 14 -11.75 -2.03 0.47
CA ILE A 14 -13.06 -2.69 0.36
C ILE A 14 -13.64 -2.98 1.73
N LEU A 15 -12.83 -3.51 2.64
CA LEU A 15 -13.30 -3.86 3.98
C LEU A 15 -13.76 -2.64 4.76
N LYS A 16 -13.05 -1.52 4.62
CA LYS A 16 -13.45 -0.28 5.29
C LYS A 16 -14.81 0.20 4.79
N ILE A 17 -15.06 0.04 3.50
CA ILE A 17 -16.33 0.43 2.90
C ILE A 17 -17.45 -0.48 3.42
N THR A 18 -17.20 -1.76 3.59
CA THR A 18 -18.22 -2.71 4.05
C THR A 18 -18.66 -2.51 5.49
N LYS A 19 -17.96 -1.67 6.26
CA LYS A 19 -18.42 -1.33 7.62
C LYS A 19 -19.81 -0.70 7.62
N LYS A 20 -20.21 -0.06 6.52
CA LYS A 20 -21.49 0.63 6.42
C LYS A 20 -22.55 -0.16 5.67
N ASN A 21 -22.33 -1.45 5.51
CA ASN A 21 -23.27 -2.37 4.86
C ASN A 21 -23.71 -1.87 3.47
N PRO A 22 -22.75 -1.67 2.56
CA PRO A 22 -23.03 -1.11 1.25
C PRO A 22 -23.61 -2.13 0.30
N LYS A 23 -24.17 -1.64 -0.78
CA LYS A 23 -24.55 -2.46 -1.91
C LYS A 23 -23.35 -2.66 -2.82
N LYS A 24 -23.45 -3.67 -3.69
CA LYS A 24 -22.35 -4.06 -4.57
C LYS A 24 -21.75 -2.89 -5.35
N THR A 25 -22.61 -2.11 -6.00
CA THR A 25 -22.16 -1.00 -6.83
C THR A 25 -21.48 0.10 -6.02
N GLN A 26 -21.93 0.30 -4.79
CA GLN A 26 -21.32 1.28 -3.91
C GLN A 26 -19.88 0.91 -3.57
N ILE A 27 -19.64 -0.38 -3.31
CA ILE A 27 -18.29 -0.84 -3.03
C ILE A 27 -17.38 -0.57 -4.21
N MET A 28 -17.84 -0.93 -5.41
CA MET A 28 -17.03 -0.79 -6.61
C MET A 28 -16.64 0.68 -6.85
N TYR A 29 -17.61 1.58 -6.73
CA TYR A 29 -17.36 3.00 -6.94
C TYR A 29 -16.44 3.59 -5.87
N GLN A 30 -16.71 3.30 -4.61
CA GLN A 30 -15.96 3.90 -3.51
C GLN A 30 -14.54 3.36 -3.44
N ALA A 31 -14.36 2.09 -3.83
CA ALA A 31 -13.02 1.50 -3.87
C ALA A 31 -12.27 1.88 -5.14
N ASN A 32 -12.92 2.55 -6.06
CA ASN A 32 -12.33 2.99 -7.32
C ASN A 32 -11.71 1.84 -8.09
N LEU A 33 -12.52 0.83 -8.37
CA LEU A 33 -12.08 -0.37 -9.08
C LEU A 33 -12.89 -0.56 -10.36
N SER A 34 -12.24 -1.10 -11.38
CA SER A 34 -12.95 -1.55 -12.57
C SER A 34 -13.83 -2.74 -12.19
N TYR A 35 -14.85 -3.00 -12.99
CA TYR A 35 -15.75 -4.11 -12.72
C TYR A 35 -15.01 -5.45 -12.65
N LYS A 36 -14.09 -5.66 -13.57
CA LYS A 36 -13.33 -6.91 -13.65
C LYS A 36 -12.49 -7.15 -12.39
N VAL A 37 -11.78 -6.12 -11.95
CA VAL A 37 -10.93 -6.21 -10.77
C VAL A 37 -11.78 -6.35 -9.52
N PHE A 38 -12.85 -5.56 -9.43
CA PHE A 38 -13.76 -5.62 -8.29
C PHE A 38 -14.37 -7.02 -8.13
N LYS A 39 -14.83 -7.61 -9.21
CA LYS A 39 -15.45 -8.93 -9.19
C LYS A 39 -14.50 -9.98 -8.63
N LYS A 40 -13.23 -9.90 -9.03
CA LYS A 40 -12.21 -10.82 -8.55
C LYS A 40 -12.00 -10.70 -7.04
N TYR A 41 -11.85 -9.47 -6.56
CA TYR A 41 -11.65 -9.25 -5.13
C TYR A 41 -12.88 -9.62 -4.31
N LEU A 42 -14.06 -9.27 -4.81
CA LEU A 42 -15.29 -9.61 -4.13
C LEU A 42 -15.40 -11.11 -3.89
N TYR A 43 -15.10 -11.89 -4.91
CA TYR A 43 -15.13 -13.36 -4.81
C TYR A 43 -14.16 -13.85 -3.75
N GLU A 44 -12.93 -13.34 -3.77
CA GLU A 44 -11.92 -13.73 -2.80
C GLU A 44 -12.34 -13.40 -1.36
N LEU A 45 -12.90 -12.23 -1.16
CA LEU A 45 -13.28 -11.76 0.18
C LEU A 45 -14.44 -12.57 0.74
N LEU A 46 -15.40 -12.91 -0.11
CA LEU A 46 -16.52 -13.76 0.31
C LEU A 46 -16.01 -15.17 0.65
N LYS A 47 -15.13 -15.70 -0.17
CA LYS A 47 -14.60 -17.04 0.04
C LYS A 47 -13.75 -17.12 1.30
N ALA A 48 -13.05 -16.04 1.64
CA ALA A 48 -12.22 -15.98 2.84
C ALA A 48 -13.01 -15.62 4.10
N ASP A 49 -14.31 -15.37 3.97
CA ASP A 49 -15.18 -14.95 5.07
C ASP A 49 -14.78 -13.63 5.73
N LEU A 50 -14.18 -12.75 4.93
CA LEU A 50 -13.86 -11.40 5.41
C LEU A 50 -15.08 -10.48 5.32
N ILE A 51 -16.00 -10.80 4.40
CA ILE A 51 -17.28 -10.13 4.27
C ILE A 51 -18.34 -11.18 4.06
N LEU A 52 -19.60 -10.80 4.32
CA LEU A 52 -20.77 -11.65 4.08
C LEU A 52 -21.78 -10.88 3.25
N TYR A 53 -22.54 -11.60 2.46
CA TYR A 53 -23.66 -11.03 1.73
C TYR A 53 -24.94 -11.27 2.50
N ILE A 54 -25.69 -10.20 2.77
CA ILE A 54 -26.97 -10.27 3.44
C ILE A 54 -28.06 -10.20 2.38
N GLU A 55 -28.63 -11.34 2.06
CA GLU A 55 -29.57 -11.43 0.95
C GLU A 55 -30.83 -10.59 1.15
N ALA A 56 -31.36 -10.58 2.36
CA ALA A 56 -32.58 -9.84 2.66
C ALA A 56 -32.43 -8.35 2.37
N GLU A 57 -31.26 -7.78 2.60
CA GLU A 57 -31.00 -6.37 2.41
C GLU A 57 -30.16 -6.08 1.18
N ARG A 58 -29.75 -7.12 0.49
CA ARG A 58 -28.89 -7.02 -0.72
C ARG A 58 -27.65 -6.16 -0.48
N CYS A 59 -27.02 -6.35 0.65
CA CYS A 59 -25.85 -5.59 1.02
C CYS A 59 -24.76 -6.53 1.52
N TYR A 60 -23.55 -5.99 1.66
CA TYR A 60 -22.42 -6.73 2.20
C TYR A 60 -22.08 -6.20 3.57
N THR A 61 -21.63 -7.05 4.45
CA THR A 61 -21.27 -6.64 5.80
C THR A 61 -19.90 -7.19 6.15
N LEU A 62 -19.19 -6.44 6.98
CA LEU A 62 -17.86 -6.83 7.46
C LEU A 62 -18.00 -7.87 8.56
N THR A 63 -17.25 -8.96 8.46
CA THR A 63 -17.23 -9.99 9.48
C THR A 63 -16.24 -9.64 10.59
N ASP A 64 -16.26 -10.40 11.67
CA ASP A 64 -15.26 -10.24 12.73
C ASP A 64 -13.86 -10.55 12.18
N LYS A 65 -13.75 -11.53 11.31
CA LYS A 65 -12.48 -11.84 10.64
C LYS A 65 -12.02 -10.67 9.78
N GLY A 66 -12.95 -9.99 9.12
CA GLY A 66 -12.64 -8.81 8.35
C GLY A 66 -12.13 -7.67 9.21
N LYS A 67 -12.71 -7.51 10.40
CA LYS A 67 -12.23 -6.52 11.37
C LYS A 67 -10.83 -6.85 11.85
N GLU A 68 -10.56 -8.12 12.07
CA GLU A 68 -9.24 -8.58 12.45
C GLU A 68 -8.22 -8.27 11.35
N PHE A 69 -8.60 -8.51 10.10
CA PHE A 69 -7.74 -8.15 8.97
C PHE A 69 -7.38 -6.66 9.00
N LEU A 70 -8.38 -5.81 9.21
CA LEU A 70 -8.14 -4.37 9.23
C LEU A 70 -7.21 -3.94 10.36
N PHE A 71 -7.32 -4.61 11.51
CA PHE A 71 -6.44 -4.33 12.63
C PHE A 71 -4.99 -4.63 12.26
N PHE A 72 -4.72 -5.82 11.73
CA PHE A 72 -3.36 -6.20 11.36
C PHE A 72 -2.87 -5.46 10.13
N TYR A 73 -3.78 -5.10 9.22
CA TYR A 73 -3.41 -4.28 8.09
C TYR A 73 -2.90 -2.91 8.54
N SER A 74 -3.53 -2.34 9.56
CA SER A 74 -3.09 -1.05 10.10
C SER A 74 -1.64 -1.12 10.58
N GLU A 75 -1.28 -2.19 11.28
CA GLU A 75 0.08 -2.40 11.76
C GLU A 75 1.05 -2.59 10.60
N TYR A 76 0.64 -3.38 9.61
CA TYR A 76 1.44 -3.60 8.41
C TYR A 76 1.71 -2.29 7.67
N TYR A 77 0.67 -1.48 7.52
CA TYR A 77 0.77 -0.20 6.84
C TYR A 77 1.74 0.75 7.54
N GLN A 78 1.66 0.82 8.88
CA GLN A 78 2.56 1.65 9.67
C GLN A 78 4.01 1.17 9.54
N ALA A 79 4.22 -0.13 9.59
CA ALA A 79 5.57 -0.69 9.43
C ALA A 79 6.14 -0.36 8.05
N ASN A 80 5.31 -0.41 7.01
CA ASN A 80 5.74 -0.07 5.66
C ASN A 80 6.15 1.39 5.53
N ILE A 81 5.43 2.28 6.18
CA ILE A 81 5.77 3.70 6.17
C ILE A 81 7.17 3.90 6.76
N ILE A 82 7.44 3.23 7.88
CA ILE A 82 8.74 3.35 8.55
C ILE A 82 9.86 2.82 7.66
N VAL A 83 9.66 1.66 7.04
CA VAL A 83 10.66 1.08 6.15
C VAL A 83 10.91 1.99 4.95
N ASN A 84 9.86 2.53 4.35
CA ASN A 84 10.01 3.40 3.19
C ASN A 84 10.76 4.67 3.53
N LYS A 85 10.51 5.24 4.69
CA LYS A 85 11.25 6.41 5.14
C LYS A 85 12.73 6.10 5.32
N LYS A 86 13.04 4.93 5.87
CA LYS A 86 14.43 4.50 6.02
C LYS A 86 15.11 4.32 4.68
N LEU A 87 14.40 3.76 3.71
CA LEU A 87 14.93 3.58 2.35
C LEU A 87 15.21 4.93 1.68
N GLU A 88 14.32 5.89 1.83
CA GLU A 88 14.55 7.23 1.32
C GLU A 88 15.78 7.87 1.92
N ASP A 89 15.94 7.70 3.23
CA ASP A 89 17.08 8.23 3.94
C ASP A 89 18.38 7.61 3.43
N VAL A 90 18.38 6.30 3.23
CA VAL A 90 19.54 5.60 2.66
C VAL A 90 19.84 6.11 1.27
N HIS A 91 18.82 6.31 0.44
CA HIS A 91 18.99 6.85 -0.91
C HIS A 91 19.64 8.22 -0.90
N LYS A 92 19.16 9.10 -0.04
CA LYS A 92 19.71 10.46 0.06
C LYS A 92 21.17 10.43 0.48
N ARG A 93 21.49 9.58 1.45
CA ARG A 93 22.87 9.45 1.91
C ARG A 93 23.78 8.90 0.83
N LYS A 94 23.27 7.94 0.06
CA LYS A 94 24.00 7.38 -1.07
C LYS A 94 24.27 8.43 -2.13
N GLU A 95 23.28 9.28 -2.44
CA GLU A 95 23.47 10.36 -3.40
C GLU A 95 24.58 11.31 -2.99
N ILE A 96 24.65 11.61 -1.71
CA ILE A 96 25.70 12.49 -1.21
C ILE A 96 27.07 11.85 -1.45
N LEU A 97 27.18 10.57 -1.16
CA LEU A 97 28.43 9.86 -1.38
C LEU A 97 28.82 9.84 -2.85
N GLU A 98 27.84 9.62 -3.72
CA GLU A 98 28.09 9.63 -5.16
C GLU A 98 28.56 10.97 -5.66
N LYS A 99 27.96 12.05 -5.16
CA LYS A 99 28.39 13.39 -5.53
C LYS A 99 29.80 13.69 -5.07
N LEU A 100 30.18 13.21 -3.89
CA LEU A 100 31.52 13.39 -3.38
C LEU A 100 32.54 12.62 -4.19
N CYS A 101 32.13 11.56 -4.84
CA CYS A 101 33.00 10.78 -5.73
C CYS A 101 33.00 11.31 -7.17
N ASP A 102 32.23 12.36 -7.44
CA ASP A 102 32.10 12.92 -8.77
C ASP A 102 33.45 13.48 -9.23
N THR A 103 33.88 13.12 -10.43
CA THR A 103 35.16 13.52 -10.98
C THR A 103 35.09 14.75 -11.88
N LYS A 104 33.98 15.44 -11.88
CA LYS A 104 33.85 16.65 -12.68
C LYS A 104 34.85 17.72 -12.29
N ASP A 105 35.21 17.78 -11.04
CA ASP A 105 36.15 18.74 -10.52
C ASP A 105 37.56 18.17 -10.59
N ARG A 106 38.07 18.09 -11.79
CA ARG A 106 39.35 17.45 -12.07
C ARG A 106 40.53 18.20 -11.48
N LYS A 107 40.37 19.52 -11.32
CA LYS A 107 41.44 20.30 -10.73
C LYS A 107 41.74 19.85 -9.32
N SER A 108 40.72 19.61 -8.53
CA SER A 108 40.89 19.10 -7.20
C SER A 108 41.61 17.76 -7.18
N LEU A 109 41.25 16.88 -8.10
CA LEU A 109 41.86 15.57 -8.16
C LEU A 109 43.34 15.63 -8.49
N LYS A 110 43.72 16.53 -9.39
CA LYS A 110 45.12 16.67 -9.77
C LYS A 110 45.98 17.11 -8.60
N ASN A 111 45.43 17.90 -7.72
CA ASN A 111 46.16 18.46 -6.59
C ASN A 111 46.10 17.61 -5.34
N MET A 112 45.33 16.58 -5.37
CA MET A 112 45.20 15.71 -4.19
C MET A 112 46.32 14.71 -4.11
N PRO A 113 46.87 14.50 -2.92
CA PRO A 113 47.85 13.44 -2.76
C PRO A 113 47.18 12.08 -2.98
N ILE A 114 47.95 11.13 -3.44
CA ILE A 114 47.48 9.78 -3.61
C ILE A 114 47.67 9.03 -2.31
N HIS A 115 46.55 8.56 -1.74
CA HIS A 115 46.56 7.77 -0.52
C HIS A 115 46.01 6.40 -0.78
N GLN A 116 46.46 5.49 -0.03
CA GLN A 116 45.98 4.11 -0.10
C GLN A 116 45.19 3.71 1.09
#